data_ab6dae8e879857607b7e8c4d03ef7421
#
_entry.id   ab6dae8e879857607b7e8c4d03ef7421
#
_cell.length_a   1.000
_cell.length_b   1.000
_cell.length_c   1.000
_cell.angle_alpha   90.00
_cell.angle_beta   90.00
_cell.angle_gamma   90.00
#
_symmetry.space_group_name_H-M   'P 1'
#
loop_
_entity.id
_entity.type
_entity.pdbx_description
1 polymer ?
#
loop_
_entity_poly.entity_id
_entity_poly.type
_entity_poly.pdbx_seq_one_letter_code
_entity_poly.pdbx_strand_id
1 'polypeptide(L)'
;MGDASIALIARLAGVSNGIISHYFQDKNGLIAATMRYLMNALIENVQERRRALKDDSPRAHLQVIIEGNFDASQVNGPAMKTWLAFWATSMHHPSLHRLQRINDQRLYSNLCCQFRRVLPLPHARKAARGLAALIDGLWLRGALSGDAFDTEQAQRIAYEYMDFQLAKQVS
;
A
#
# COMPACT_ATOMS: atom_id res chain seq x y z
N MET A 1 -9.01 -8.49 -21.29
CA MET A 1 -9.11 -8.97 -19.91
C MET A 1 -10.57 -9.14 -19.58
N GLY A 2 -11.04 -10.39 -19.40
CA GLY A 2 -12.45 -10.65 -19.10
C GLY A 2 -12.82 -10.05 -17.75
N ASP A 3 -13.87 -9.26 -17.72
CA ASP A 3 -14.47 -8.78 -16.48
C ASP A 3 -14.85 -9.98 -15.62
N ALA A 4 -14.21 -10.14 -14.46
CA ALA A 4 -14.62 -11.14 -13.49
C ALA A 4 -16.05 -10.79 -13.06
N SER A 5 -17.02 -11.57 -13.53
CA SER A 5 -18.42 -11.39 -13.14
C SER A 5 -18.62 -11.88 -11.71
N ILE A 6 -19.59 -11.31 -11.00
CA ILE A 6 -19.99 -11.81 -9.67
C ILE A 6 -20.28 -13.31 -9.73
N ALA A 7 -20.87 -13.81 -10.82
CA ALA A 7 -21.14 -15.23 -11.03
C ALA A 7 -19.87 -16.09 -11.07
N LEU A 8 -18.81 -15.62 -11.72
CA LEU A 8 -17.52 -16.31 -11.74
C LEU A 8 -16.87 -16.33 -10.35
N ILE A 9 -16.91 -15.21 -9.64
CA ILE A 9 -16.36 -15.10 -8.28
C ILE A 9 -17.12 -16.04 -7.33
N ALA A 10 -18.46 -16.04 -7.38
CA ALA A 10 -19.30 -16.92 -6.57
C ALA A 10 -18.97 -18.39 -6.82
N ARG A 11 -18.84 -18.79 -8.08
CA ARG A 11 -18.46 -20.15 -8.46
C ARG A 11 -17.09 -20.55 -7.91
N LEU A 12 -16.08 -19.67 -8.02
CA LEU A 12 -14.74 -19.93 -7.52
C LEU A 12 -14.70 -19.99 -5.97
N ALA A 13 -15.53 -19.20 -5.31
CA ALA A 13 -15.66 -19.18 -3.85
C ALA A 13 -16.56 -20.30 -3.31
N GLY A 14 -17.23 -21.10 -4.16
CA GLY A 14 -18.16 -22.14 -3.73
C GLY A 14 -19.43 -21.62 -3.07
N VAL A 15 -19.86 -20.39 -3.38
CA VAL A 15 -21.05 -19.75 -2.83
C VAL A 15 -22.05 -19.37 -3.92
N SER A 16 -23.31 -19.07 -3.54
CA SER A 16 -24.30 -18.58 -4.50
C SER A 16 -24.10 -17.10 -4.83
N ASN A 17 -24.54 -16.68 -6.02
CA ASN A 17 -24.57 -15.26 -6.41
C ASN A 17 -25.36 -14.41 -5.40
N GLY A 18 -26.45 -14.97 -4.83
CA GLY A 18 -27.27 -14.29 -3.84
C GLY A 18 -26.51 -13.94 -2.57
N ILE A 19 -25.62 -14.82 -2.12
CA ILE A 19 -24.76 -14.56 -0.96
C ILE A 19 -23.85 -13.38 -1.24
N ILE A 20 -23.15 -13.34 -2.39
CA ILE A 20 -22.26 -12.21 -2.73
C ILE A 20 -23.07 -10.91 -2.82
N SER A 21 -24.19 -10.91 -3.52
CA SER A 21 -25.04 -9.72 -3.66
C SER A 21 -25.61 -9.24 -2.31
N HIS A 22 -25.92 -10.16 -1.40
CA HIS A 22 -26.41 -9.82 -0.06
C HIS A 22 -25.34 -9.08 0.77
N TYR A 23 -24.09 -9.56 0.76
CA TYR A 23 -23.02 -8.98 1.58
C TYR A 23 -22.35 -7.76 0.95
N PHE A 24 -22.22 -7.72 -0.36
CA PHE A 24 -21.42 -6.70 -1.06
C PHE A 24 -22.23 -5.78 -1.96
N GLN A 25 -23.54 -6.04 -2.12
CA GLN A 25 -24.49 -5.31 -2.98
C GLN A 25 -24.16 -5.43 -4.47
N ASP A 26 -22.97 -4.97 -4.88
CA ASP A 26 -22.49 -4.98 -6.25
C ASP A 26 -20.98 -5.29 -6.36
N LYS A 27 -20.45 -5.28 -7.58
CA LYS A 27 -19.03 -5.51 -7.87
C LYS A 27 -18.12 -4.47 -7.18
N ASN A 28 -18.56 -3.21 -7.10
CA ASN A 28 -17.77 -2.15 -6.47
C ASN A 28 -17.72 -2.31 -4.96
N GLY A 29 -18.81 -2.75 -4.35
CA GLY A 29 -18.87 -3.12 -2.94
C GLY A 29 -17.91 -4.27 -2.61
N LEU A 30 -17.85 -5.30 -3.46
CA LEU A 30 -16.89 -6.39 -3.32
C LEU A 30 -15.45 -5.91 -3.47
N ILE A 31 -15.14 -5.09 -4.47
CA ILE A 31 -13.80 -4.49 -4.65
C ILE A 31 -13.45 -3.67 -3.40
N ALA A 32 -14.35 -2.84 -2.90
CA ALA A 32 -14.11 -2.04 -1.71
C ALA A 32 -13.84 -2.89 -0.46
N ALA A 33 -14.56 -4.00 -0.28
CA ALA A 33 -14.36 -4.93 0.83
C ALA A 33 -12.99 -5.63 0.72
N THR A 34 -12.63 -6.11 -0.48
CA THR A 34 -11.32 -6.72 -0.74
C THR A 34 -10.18 -5.74 -0.46
N MET A 35 -10.33 -4.48 -0.88
CA MET A 35 -9.32 -3.46 -0.63
C MET A 35 -9.18 -3.13 0.85
N ARG A 36 -10.30 -3.04 1.60
CA ARG A 36 -10.23 -2.87 3.05
C ARG A 36 -9.49 -4.02 3.72
N TYR A 37 -9.72 -5.25 3.27
CA TYR A 37 -9.00 -6.42 3.77
C TYR A 37 -7.48 -6.29 3.53
N LEU A 38 -7.04 -5.98 2.30
CA LEU A 38 -5.62 -5.79 1.98
C LEU A 38 -4.99 -4.62 2.76
N MET A 39 -5.72 -3.51 2.89
CA MET A 39 -5.27 -2.35 3.66
C MET A 39 -5.14 -2.68 5.16
N ASN A 40 -6.07 -3.44 5.73
CA ASN A 40 -5.99 -3.87 7.12
C ASN A 40 -4.81 -4.82 7.35
N ALA A 41 -4.58 -5.77 6.47
CA ALA A 41 -3.41 -6.64 6.52
C ALA A 41 -2.09 -5.86 6.50
N LEU A 42 -2.00 -4.82 5.65
CA LEU A 42 -0.86 -3.90 5.62
C LEU A 42 -0.70 -3.14 6.95
N ILE A 43 -1.81 -2.63 7.52
CA ILE A 43 -1.78 -1.91 8.79
C ILE A 43 -1.28 -2.81 9.91
N GLU A 44 -1.86 -4.00 10.02
CA GLU A 44 -1.52 -4.99 11.05
C GLU A 44 -0.05 -5.39 10.95
N ASN A 45 0.45 -5.70 9.74
CA ASN A 45 1.85 -6.02 9.51
C ASN A 45 2.80 -4.89 9.96
N VAL A 46 2.52 -3.65 9.57
CA VAL A 46 3.32 -2.49 9.99
C VAL A 46 3.26 -2.30 11.50
N GLN A 47 2.09 -2.50 12.14
CA GLN A 47 1.94 -2.36 13.59
C GLN A 47 2.70 -3.45 14.35
N GLU A 48 2.65 -4.70 13.89
CA GLU A 48 3.39 -5.82 14.51
C GLU A 48 4.89 -5.58 14.44
N ARG A 49 5.42 -5.21 13.27
CA ARG A 49 6.83 -4.85 13.10
C ARG A 49 7.23 -3.67 14.00
N ARG A 50 6.36 -2.66 14.11
CA ARG A 50 6.60 -1.51 14.99
C ARG A 50 6.65 -1.89 16.47
N ARG A 51 5.79 -2.81 16.93
CA ARG A 51 5.81 -3.32 18.32
C ARG A 51 7.07 -4.12 18.63
N ALA A 52 7.65 -4.78 17.63
CA ALA A 52 8.87 -5.56 17.75
C ALA A 52 10.15 -4.71 17.70
N LEU A 53 10.06 -3.41 17.35
CA LEU A 53 11.21 -2.51 17.30
C LEU A 53 11.82 -2.34 18.71
N LYS A 54 13.14 -2.52 18.80
CA LYS A 54 13.94 -2.15 19.96
C LYS A 54 14.50 -0.75 19.85
N ASP A 55 14.60 -0.25 18.63
CA ASP A 55 15.10 1.09 18.29
C ASP A 55 13.91 1.99 17.94
N ASP A 56 13.71 3.07 18.71
CA ASP A 56 12.66 4.08 18.47
C ASP A 56 13.13 5.21 17.52
N SER A 57 14.24 5.00 16.79
CA SER A 57 14.70 6.01 15.84
C SER A 57 13.70 6.23 14.70
N PRO A 58 13.63 7.47 14.16
CA PRO A 58 12.82 7.74 12.97
C PRO A 58 13.16 6.83 11.79
N ARG A 59 14.46 6.49 11.65
CA ARG A 59 14.93 5.57 10.61
C ARG A 59 14.32 4.19 10.74
N ALA A 60 14.34 3.62 11.95
CA ALA A 60 13.76 2.29 12.20
C ALA A 60 12.25 2.26 11.91
N HIS A 61 11.51 3.29 12.30
CA HIS A 61 10.09 3.41 11.99
C HIS A 61 9.80 3.57 10.49
N LEU A 62 10.59 4.35 9.77
CA LEU A 62 10.49 4.49 8.31
C LEU A 62 10.78 3.17 7.61
N GLN A 63 11.79 2.43 8.06
CA GLN A 63 12.14 1.11 7.56
C GLN A 63 10.96 0.13 7.68
N VAL A 64 10.32 0.05 8.84
CA VAL A 64 9.13 -0.80 9.06
C VAL A 64 7.99 -0.44 8.11
N ILE A 65 7.78 0.85 7.81
CA ILE A 65 6.76 1.27 6.85
C ILE A 65 7.11 0.79 5.44
N ILE A 66 8.36 0.93 5.02
CA ILE A 66 8.84 0.45 3.71
C ILE A 66 8.66 -1.06 3.60
N GLU A 67 9.14 -1.83 4.59
CA GLU A 67 9.04 -3.29 4.62
C GLU A 67 7.60 -3.78 4.56
N GLY A 68 6.69 -3.12 5.28
CA GLY A 68 5.27 -3.46 5.26
C GLY A 68 4.62 -3.26 3.89
N ASN A 69 5.01 -2.20 3.16
CA ASN A 69 4.48 -1.95 1.82
C ASN A 69 5.00 -2.96 0.77
N PHE A 70 6.17 -3.55 1.00
CA PHE A 70 6.76 -4.59 0.14
C PHE A 70 6.66 -6.00 0.75
N ASP A 71 5.80 -6.19 1.75
CA ASP A 71 5.55 -7.51 2.34
C ASP A 71 4.92 -8.48 1.33
N ALA A 72 5.20 -9.77 1.46
CA ALA A 72 4.67 -10.81 0.58
C ALA A 72 3.14 -10.78 0.45
N SER A 73 2.42 -10.36 1.49
CA SER A 73 0.97 -10.17 1.45
C SER A 73 0.52 -9.08 0.49
N GLN A 74 1.38 -8.12 0.18
CA GLN A 74 1.10 -6.96 -0.69
C GLN A 74 1.65 -7.15 -2.11
N VAL A 75 2.75 -7.89 -2.27
CA VAL A 75 3.48 -8.01 -3.56
C VAL A 75 3.30 -9.36 -4.24
N ASN A 76 2.38 -10.22 -3.78
CA ASN A 76 2.01 -11.43 -4.51
C ASN A 76 1.11 -11.11 -5.71
N GLY A 77 1.12 -11.99 -6.70
CA GLY A 77 0.39 -11.78 -7.95
C GLY A 77 -1.11 -11.45 -7.80
N PRO A 78 -1.89 -12.17 -6.96
CA PRO A 78 -3.29 -11.85 -6.68
C PRO A 78 -3.47 -10.46 -6.04
N ALA A 79 -2.68 -10.10 -5.03
CA ALA A 79 -2.76 -8.80 -4.38
C ALA A 79 -2.42 -7.66 -5.36
N MET A 80 -1.36 -7.82 -6.14
CA MET A 80 -0.93 -6.82 -7.13
C MET A 80 -2.00 -6.58 -8.21
N LYS A 81 -2.62 -7.64 -8.72
CA LYS A 81 -3.73 -7.51 -9.68
C LYS A 81 -4.94 -6.81 -9.07
N THR A 82 -5.22 -7.08 -7.79
CA THR A 82 -6.33 -6.44 -7.07
C THR A 82 -6.06 -4.94 -6.88
N TRP A 83 -4.85 -4.55 -6.48
CA TRP A 83 -4.46 -3.16 -6.37
C TRP A 83 -4.57 -2.40 -7.70
N LEU A 84 -4.06 -2.97 -8.80
CA LEU A 84 -4.16 -2.36 -10.14
C LEU A 84 -5.62 -2.16 -10.56
N ALA A 85 -6.46 -3.17 -10.37
CA ALA A 85 -7.89 -3.08 -10.68
C ALA A 85 -8.59 -2.02 -9.83
N PHE A 86 -8.24 -1.93 -8.55
CA PHE A 86 -8.78 -0.93 -7.64
C PHE A 86 -8.37 0.49 -8.06
N TRP A 87 -7.10 0.76 -8.34
CA TRP A 87 -6.64 2.08 -8.78
C TRP A 87 -7.36 2.51 -10.07
N ALA A 88 -7.44 1.64 -11.06
CA ALA A 88 -8.16 1.93 -12.30
C ALA A 88 -9.65 2.24 -12.05
N THR A 89 -10.30 1.45 -11.20
CA THR A 89 -11.73 1.61 -10.90
C THR A 89 -11.99 2.85 -10.02
N SER A 90 -11.07 3.17 -9.11
CA SER A 90 -11.20 4.32 -8.20
C SER A 90 -11.29 5.66 -8.92
N MET A 91 -10.71 5.77 -10.12
CA MET A 91 -10.78 6.99 -10.93
C MET A 91 -12.21 7.32 -11.39
N HIS A 92 -13.11 6.33 -11.43
CA HIS A 92 -14.45 6.47 -11.96
C HIS A 92 -15.58 6.28 -10.91
N HIS A 93 -15.20 5.86 -9.67
CA HIS A 93 -16.18 5.57 -8.62
C HIS A 93 -15.88 6.34 -7.33
N PRO A 94 -16.75 7.30 -6.93
CA PRO A 94 -16.49 8.19 -5.79
C PRO A 94 -16.20 7.48 -4.46
N SER A 95 -16.89 6.34 -4.19
CA SER A 95 -16.67 5.56 -2.96
C SER A 95 -15.28 4.91 -2.91
N LEU A 96 -14.81 4.37 -4.04
CA LEU A 96 -13.48 3.79 -4.17
C LEU A 96 -12.40 4.88 -4.19
N HIS A 97 -12.67 6.01 -4.83
CA HIS A 97 -11.78 7.17 -4.80
C HIS A 97 -11.57 7.69 -3.37
N ARG A 98 -12.65 7.76 -2.56
CA ARG A 98 -12.53 8.11 -1.14
C ARG A 98 -11.64 7.12 -0.38
N LEU A 99 -11.79 5.82 -0.62
CA LEU A 99 -10.96 4.79 0.03
C LEU A 99 -9.49 4.94 -0.38
N GLN A 100 -9.20 5.20 -1.64
CA GLN A 100 -7.84 5.47 -2.14
C GLN A 100 -7.24 6.69 -1.45
N ARG A 101 -7.97 7.79 -1.35
CA ARG A 101 -7.50 8.99 -0.63
C ARG A 101 -7.16 8.74 0.84
N ILE A 102 -7.93 7.88 1.51
CA ILE A 102 -7.64 7.48 2.90
C ILE A 102 -6.32 6.71 2.97
N ASN A 103 -6.10 5.78 2.03
CA ASN A 103 -4.85 5.03 1.97
C ASN A 103 -3.64 5.93 1.73
N ASP A 104 -3.71 6.82 0.74
CA ASP A 104 -2.65 7.77 0.41
C ASP A 104 -2.33 8.69 1.60
N GLN A 105 -3.36 9.25 2.21
CA GLN A 105 -3.19 10.13 3.37
C GLN A 105 -2.57 9.40 4.55
N ARG A 106 -2.90 8.13 4.75
CA ARG A 106 -2.32 7.31 5.82
C ARG A 106 -0.83 7.06 5.58
N LEU A 107 -0.45 6.63 4.38
CA LEU A 107 0.97 6.42 4.03
C LEU A 107 1.75 7.73 4.21
N TYR A 108 1.27 8.80 3.58
CA TYR A 108 1.90 10.12 3.68
C TYR A 108 2.05 10.59 5.12
N SER A 109 0.99 10.52 5.94
CA SER A 109 1.02 11.01 7.32
C SER A 109 1.96 10.19 8.21
N ASN A 110 2.00 8.87 8.03
CA ASN A 110 2.91 8.00 8.75
C ASN A 110 4.38 8.32 8.43
N LEU A 111 4.71 8.49 7.15
CA LEU A 111 6.06 8.88 6.72
C LEU A 111 6.42 10.29 7.22
N CYS A 112 5.51 11.25 7.04
CA CYS A 112 5.73 12.64 7.46
C CYS A 112 5.93 12.74 8.98
N CYS A 113 5.20 11.97 9.78
CA CYS A 113 5.36 11.93 11.23
C CYS A 113 6.80 11.56 11.62
N GLN A 114 7.40 10.57 10.98
CA GLN A 114 8.76 10.14 11.30
C GLN A 114 9.81 11.16 10.80
N PHE A 115 9.67 11.65 9.58
CA PHE A 115 10.58 12.69 9.08
C PHE A 115 10.55 13.97 9.91
N ARG A 116 9.39 14.35 10.46
CA ARG A 116 9.26 15.52 11.34
C ARG A 116 10.02 15.41 12.67
N ARG A 117 10.38 14.23 13.09
CA ARG A 117 11.19 14.04 14.32
C ARG A 117 12.62 14.55 14.12
N VAL A 118 13.07 14.70 12.87
CA VAL A 118 14.47 15.05 12.55
C VAL A 118 14.60 16.15 11.49
N LEU A 119 13.53 16.50 10.76
CA LEU A 119 13.54 17.52 9.71
C LEU A 119 12.53 18.63 9.98
N PRO A 120 12.82 19.88 9.58
CA PRO A 120 11.84 20.95 9.54
C PRO A 120 10.61 20.56 8.70
N LEU A 121 9.43 21.05 9.09
CA LEU A 121 8.14 20.64 8.50
C LEU A 121 8.11 20.69 6.95
N PRO A 122 8.61 21.75 6.28
CA PRO A 122 8.61 21.78 4.81
C PRO A 122 9.44 20.65 4.18
N HIS A 123 10.61 20.33 4.76
CA HIS A 123 11.48 19.26 4.31
C HIS A 123 10.89 17.88 4.61
N ALA A 124 10.32 17.68 5.79
CA ALA A 124 9.64 16.44 6.18
C ALA A 124 8.47 16.12 5.24
N ARG A 125 7.67 17.15 4.88
CA ARG A 125 6.58 17.00 3.90
C ARG A 125 7.07 16.60 2.53
N LYS A 126 8.17 17.21 2.05
CA LYS A 126 8.78 16.91 0.76
C LYS A 126 9.35 15.48 0.75
N ALA A 127 10.10 15.11 1.78
CA ALA A 127 10.67 13.78 1.93
C ALA A 127 9.57 12.69 1.98
N ALA A 128 8.51 12.91 2.76
CA ALA A 128 7.39 11.98 2.86
C ALA A 128 6.65 11.78 1.53
N ARG A 129 6.40 12.86 0.78
CA ARG A 129 5.78 12.76 -0.54
C ARG A 129 6.66 12.02 -1.54
N GLY A 130 7.97 12.29 -1.53
CA GLY A 130 8.92 11.62 -2.41
C GLY A 130 9.03 10.14 -2.10
N LEU A 131 9.10 9.76 -0.81
CA LEU A 131 9.18 8.35 -0.42
C LEU A 131 7.88 7.60 -0.73
N ALA A 132 6.70 8.21 -0.49
CA ALA A 132 5.42 7.61 -0.86
C ALA A 132 5.35 7.36 -2.38
N ALA A 133 5.68 8.37 -3.19
CA ALA A 133 5.69 8.24 -4.65
C ALA A 133 6.70 7.20 -5.15
N LEU A 134 7.86 7.07 -4.47
CA LEU A 134 8.85 6.06 -4.80
C LEU A 134 8.35 4.63 -4.49
N ILE A 135 7.73 4.42 -3.32
CA ILE A 135 7.12 3.15 -2.94
C ILE A 135 6.06 2.74 -3.97
N ASP A 136 5.12 3.65 -4.29
CA ASP A 136 4.07 3.40 -5.26
C ASP A 136 4.64 3.12 -6.67
N GLY A 137 5.66 3.87 -7.08
CA GLY A 137 6.33 3.72 -8.37
C GLY A 137 7.06 2.37 -8.52
N LEU A 138 7.82 1.96 -7.51
CA LEU A 138 8.51 0.67 -7.47
C LEU A 138 7.51 -0.48 -7.51
N TRP A 139 6.46 -0.38 -6.70
CA TRP A 139 5.40 -1.36 -6.65
C TRP A 139 4.68 -1.48 -8.00
N LEU A 140 4.28 -0.36 -8.61
CA LEU A 140 3.59 -0.32 -9.91
C LEU A 140 4.47 -0.92 -11.03
N ARG A 141 5.74 -0.56 -11.07
CA ARG A 141 6.66 -1.09 -12.08
C ARG A 141 6.84 -2.60 -11.91
N GLY A 142 7.00 -3.09 -10.70
CA GLY A 142 7.09 -4.52 -10.43
C GLY A 142 5.80 -5.26 -10.82
N ALA A 143 4.62 -4.69 -10.54
CA ALA A 143 3.34 -5.27 -10.93
C ALA A 143 3.16 -5.36 -12.45
N LEU A 144 3.77 -4.47 -13.21
CA LEU A 144 3.66 -4.39 -14.67
C LEU A 144 4.78 -5.14 -15.41
N SER A 145 5.87 -5.50 -14.77
CA SER A 145 7.00 -6.21 -15.42
C SER A 145 6.62 -7.62 -15.86
N GLY A 146 5.68 -8.26 -15.18
CA GLY A 146 5.29 -9.64 -15.42
C GLY A 146 6.21 -10.67 -14.77
N ASP A 147 7.34 -10.23 -14.21
CA ASP A 147 8.30 -11.05 -13.47
C ASP A 147 7.95 -11.17 -11.99
N ALA A 148 8.66 -12.01 -11.25
CA ALA A 148 8.58 -12.04 -9.80
C ALA A 148 9.03 -10.69 -9.23
N PHE A 149 8.29 -10.16 -8.26
CA PHE A 149 8.63 -8.89 -7.62
C PHE A 149 9.91 -9.00 -6.82
N ASP A 150 10.92 -8.22 -7.17
CA ASP A 150 12.19 -8.14 -6.43
C ASP A 150 12.02 -7.20 -5.22
N THR A 151 11.60 -7.80 -4.11
CA THR A 151 11.39 -7.12 -2.83
C THR A 151 12.68 -6.50 -2.29
N GLU A 152 13.82 -7.21 -2.41
CA GLU A 152 15.09 -6.74 -1.86
C GLU A 152 15.59 -5.51 -2.61
N GLN A 153 15.50 -5.51 -3.93
CA GLN A 153 15.86 -4.36 -4.75
C GLN A 153 14.95 -3.17 -4.45
N ALA A 154 13.64 -3.37 -4.37
CA ALA A 154 12.69 -2.30 -4.06
C ALA A 154 12.93 -1.67 -2.68
N GLN A 155 13.17 -2.50 -1.65
CA GLN A 155 13.51 -2.04 -0.31
C GLN A 155 14.81 -1.25 -0.29
N ARG A 156 15.85 -1.75 -0.95
CA ARG A 156 17.17 -1.09 -1.02
C ARG A 156 17.04 0.31 -1.62
N ILE A 157 16.36 0.46 -2.74
CA ILE A 157 16.15 1.77 -3.39
C ILE A 157 15.37 2.71 -2.45
N ALA A 158 14.35 2.21 -1.77
CA ALA A 158 13.58 3.02 -0.82
C ALA A 158 14.41 3.43 0.40
N TYR A 159 15.29 2.55 0.90
CA TYR A 159 16.21 2.86 2.00
C TYR A 159 17.25 3.91 1.61
N GLU A 160 17.85 3.80 0.43
CA GLU A 160 18.80 4.80 -0.07
C GLU A 160 18.15 6.19 -0.15
N TYR A 161 16.93 6.27 -0.66
CA TYR A 161 16.18 7.54 -0.66
C TYR A 161 15.93 8.06 0.76
N MET A 162 15.44 7.19 1.65
CA MET A 162 15.17 7.52 3.05
C MET A 162 16.42 8.06 3.74
N ASP A 163 17.55 7.33 3.64
CA ASP A 163 18.81 7.67 4.28
C ASP A 163 19.36 8.99 3.72
N PHE A 164 19.26 9.22 2.41
CA PHE A 164 19.63 10.49 1.80
C PHE A 164 18.79 11.67 2.33
N GLN A 165 17.47 11.48 2.56
CA GLN A 165 16.65 12.54 3.13
C GLN A 165 17.00 12.81 4.61
N LEU A 166 17.27 11.76 5.38
CA LEU A 166 17.66 11.88 6.78
C LEU A 166 19.03 12.55 6.96
N ALA A 167 19.98 12.30 6.05
CA ALA A 167 21.31 12.91 6.08
C ALA A 167 21.30 14.45 5.88
N LYS A 168 20.27 15.02 5.27
CA LYS A 168 20.10 16.47 5.09
C LYS A 168 19.90 17.27 6.37
N GLN A 169 19.79 16.59 7.50
CA GLN A 169 19.69 17.22 8.82
C GLN A 169 20.99 17.93 9.24
N VAL A 170 22.13 17.58 8.64
CA VAL A 170 23.48 17.98 9.11
C VAL A 170 23.98 19.25 8.40
N SER A 171 23.20 19.84 7.53
CA SER A 171 23.56 21.06 6.78
C SER A 171 22.66 22.22 7.14
#